data_9c41ec31beb0b93725922bef6a7701f5
#
_entry.id   9c41ec31beb0b93725922bef6a7701f5
#
_cell.length_a   1.000
_cell.length_b   1.000
_cell.length_c   1.000
_cell.angle_alpha   90.00
_cell.angle_beta   90.00
_cell.angle_gamma   90.00
#
_symmetry.space_group_name_H-M   'P 1'
#
loop_
_entity.id
_entity.type
_entity.pdbx_description
1 polymer ?
#
loop_
_entity_poly.entity_id
_entity_poly.type
_entity_poly.pdbx_seq_one_letter_code
_entity_poly.pdbx_strand_id
1 'polypeptide(L)'
;DEECLNKPSEIEIVYHINDSRYLYSIKWDKYAIYEEILDELRTKTNINLFHRWYDKVSDIVKVDFTDKIQISDNENYIISSSLLKNNSVFSTIIKTNISHALLNSHLLFFMEGFEIVNLEDVDLNEELPDDKTENSKQLKNVICSFLKSVDTNIMSYEKLKIDVEYPAELLQKLKSLSDKQEAELRMLFRMED
;
A
#
# COMPACT_ATOMS: atom_id res chain seq x y z
N ASP A 1 1.02 -0.04 -23.78
CA ASP A 1 1.07 -1.30 -24.52
C ASP A 1 -0.30 -1.99 -24.39
N GLU A 2 -1.04 -2.14 -25.51
CA GLU A 2 -2.41 -2.72 -25.48
C GLU A 2 -2.44 -4.17 -24.95
N GLU A 3 -1.33 -4.89 -25.02
CA GLU A 3 -1.19 -6.23 -24.46
C GLU A 3 -1.25 -6.24 -22.92
N CYS A 4 -0.84 -5.19 -22.23
CA CYS A 4 -0.87 -5.12 -20.77
C CYS A 4 -2.28 -4.86 -20.24
N LEU A 5 -3.15 -4.20 -21.01
CA LEU A 5 -4.52 -3.84 -20.59
C LEU A 5 -5.44 -5.08 -20.41
N ASN A 6 -5.06 -6.22 -21.00
CA ASN A 6 -5.86 -7.45 -20.96
C ASN A 6 -5.28 -8.54 -20.05
N LYS A 7 -4.16 -8.26 -19.38
CA LYS A 7 -3.55 -9.20 -18.41
C LYS A 7 -3.93 -8.78 -16.98
N PRO A 8 -4.16 -9.73 -16.09
CA PRO A 8 -4.29 -9.41 -14.66
C PRO A 8 -3.05 -8.70 -14.15
N SER A 9 -3.25 -7.72 -13.27
CA SER A 9 -2.17 -7.14 -12.46
C SER A 9 -1.75 -8.12 -11.39
N GLU A 10 -0.48 -8.09 -10.99
CA GLU A 10 0.09 -8.93 -9.96
C GLU A 10 1.01 -8.11 -9.08
N ILE A 11 0.92 -8.30 -7.76
CA ILE A 11 1.84 -7.74 -6.78
C ILE A 11 2.32 -8.86 -5.87
N GLU A 12 3.62 -8.87 -5.63
CA GLU A 12 4.26 -9.71 -4.62
C GLU A 12 4.97 -8.81 -3.59
N ILE A 13 4.73 -9.07 -2.32
CA ILE A 13 5.31 -8.32 -1.21
C ILE A 13 5.99 -9.29 -0.26
N VAL A 14 7.30 -9.09 -0.04
CA VAL A 14 8.05 -9.81 0.99
C VAL A 14 8.23 -8.90 2.19
N TYR A 15 7.85 -9.39 3.36
CA TYR A 15 7.86 -8.60 4.60
C TYR A 15 8.17 -9.45 5.82
N HIS A 16 8.40 -8.79 6.95
CA HIS A 16 8.67 -9.42 8.23
C HIS A 16 7.58 -9.09 9.24
N ILE A 17 7.15 -10.10 9.96
CA ILE A 17 6.39 -9.93 11.20
C ILE A 17 7.15 -10.70 12.28
N ASN A 18 7.59 -9.99 13.32
CA ASN A 18 8.51 -10.51 14.32
C ASN A 18 9.77 -11.09 13.63
N ASP A 19 10.14 -12.34 13.97
CA ASP A 19 11.31 -13.00 13.41
C ASP A 19 11.01 -13.84 12.16
N SER A 20 9.78 -13.82 11.66
CA SER A 20 9.36 -14.60 10.51
C SER A 20 9.23 -13.73 9.27
N ARG A 21 9.60 -14.30 8.11
CA ARG A 21 9.51 -13.66 6.81
C ARG A 21 8.37 -14.27 6.01
N TYR A 22 7.59 -13.42 5.36
CA TYR A 22 6.40 -13.80 4.60
C TYR A 22 6.43 -13.28 3.19
N LEU A 23 5.76 -13.99 2.29
CA LEU A 23 5.45 -13.56 0.93
C LEU A 23 3.92 -13.49 0.82
N TYR A 24 3.42 -12.33 0.46
CA TYR A 24 2.03 -12.16 0.05
C TYR A 24 1.98 -11.84 -1.43
N SER A 25 1.20 -12.61 -2.18
CA SER A 25 0.99 -12.43 -3.61
C SER A 25 -0.49 -12.29 -3.89
N ILE A 26 -0.84 -11.34 -4.76
CA ILE A 26 -2.21 -11.13 -5.22
C ILE A 26 -2.24 -10.82 -6.71
N LYS A 27 -3.15 -11.47 -7.44
CA LYS A 27 -3.35 -11.32 -8.88
C LYS A 27 -4.81 -10.96 -9.17
N TRP A 28 -5.02 -9.84 -9.85
CA TRP A 28 -6.38 -9.32 -10.07
C TRP A 28 -6.52 -8.55 -11.37
N ASP A 29 -7.77 -8.31 -11.75
CA ASP A 29 -8.15 -7.30 -12.73
C ASP A 29 -9.33 -6.45 -12.21
N LYS A 30 -9.95 -5.67 -13.08
CA LYS A 30 -11.11 -4.83 -12.73
C LYS A 30 -12.36 -5.60 -12.30
N TYR A 31 -12.41 -6.91 -12.50
CA TYR A 31 -13.58 -7.73 -12.25
C TYR A 31 -13.42 -8.66 -11.05
N ALA A 32 -12.23 -9.22 -10.87
CA ALA A 32 -11.98 -10.25 -9.87
C ALA A 32 -10.53 -10.28 -9.41
N ILE A 33 -10.34 -10.79 -8.22
CA ILE A 33 -9.06 -11.31 -7.75
C ILE A 33 -9.00 -12.77 -8.17
N TYR A 34 -8.02 -13.14 -8.99
CA TYR A 34 -7.88 -14.49 -9.53
C TYR A 34 -7.16 -15.41 -8.57
N GLU A 35 -6.17 -14.89 -7.91
CA GLU A 35 -5.32 -15.66 -7.00
C GLU A 35 -4.83 -14.76 -5.87
N GLU A 36 -4.74 -15.30 -4.67
CA GLU A 36 -4.18 -14.67 -3.49
C GLU A 36 -3.49 -15.74 -2.66
N ILE A 37 -2.22 -15.52 -2.32
CA ILE A 37 -1.37 -16.49 -1.63
C ILE A 37 -0.68 -15.80 -0.47
N LEU A 38 -0.60 -16.49 0.66
CA LEU A 38 0.23 -16.11 1.78
C LEU A 38 1.14 -17.27 2.16
N ASP A 39 2.44 -17.05 2.07
CA ASP A 39 3.47 -18.02 2.39
C ASP A 39 4.37 -17.51 3.53
N GLU A 40 4.73 -18.36 4.46
CA GLU A 40 5.85 -18.18 5.37
C GLU A 40 7.14 -18.65 4.68
N LEU A 41 8.09 -17.73 4.48
CA LEU A 41 9.36 -18.03 3.81
C LEU A 41 10.35 -18.62 4.79
N ARG A 42 10.82 -19.85 4.53
CA ARG A 42 11.82 -20.56 5.33
C ARG A 42 13.03 -20.93 4.48
N THR A 43 14.14 -21.25 5.15
CA THR A 43 15.41 -21.57 4.48
C THR A 43 15.37 -22.82 3.58
N LYS A 44 14.50 -23.79 3.87
CA LYS A 44 14.44 -25.05 3.10
C LYS A 44 13.18 -25.14 2.23
N THR A 45 12.03 -24.83 2.76
CA THR A 45 10.75 -24.99 2.05
C THR A 45 9.77 -23.97 2.60
N ASN A 46 9.17 -23.18 1.74
CA ASN A 46 8.11 -22.25 2.12
C ASN A 46 6.89 -23.03 2.63
N ILE A 47 6.19 -22.45 3.56
CA ILE A 47 4.95 -22.99 4.10
C ILE A 47 3.82 -22.12 3.61
N ASN A 48 2.96 -22.69 2.77
CA ASN A 48 1.72 -22.02 2.40
C ASN A 48 0.83 -21.90 3.64
N LEU A 49 0.33 -20.70 3.90
CA LEU A 49 -0.61 -20.41 4.99
C LEU A 49 -2.03 -20.44 4.50
N PHE A 50 -2.30 -19.74 3.40
CA PHE A 50 -3.54 -19.89 2.66
C PHE A 50 -3.33 -19.69 1.17
N HIS A 51 -4.22 -20.30 0.37
CA HIS A 51 -4.35 -20.09 -1.06
C HIS A 51 -5.81 -19.86 -1.40
N ARG A 52 -6.09 -18.70 -1.99
CA ARG A 52 -7.41 -18.32 -2.50
C ARG A 52 -7.34 -18.25 -4.01
N TRP A 53 -8.33 -18.81 -4.70
CA TRP A 53 -8.43 -18.70 -6.16
C TRP A 53 -9.88 -18.54 -6.62
N TYR A 54 -10.03 -17.97 -7.79
CA TYR A 54 -11.31 -17.79 -8.45
C TYR A 54 -11.43 -18.72 -9.65
N ASP A 55 -12.38 -19.64 -9.59
CA ASP A 55 -12.72 -20.53 -10.71
C ASP A 55 -13.70 -19.81 -11.64
N LYS A 56 -13.20 -19.35 -12.79
CA LYS A 56 -14.01 -18.65 -13.80
C LYS A 56 -15.12 -19.49 -14.41
N VAL A 57 -14.93 -20.81 -14.44
CA VAL A 57 -15.89 -21.72 -15.10
C VAL A 57 -17.13 -21.92 -14.24
N SER A 58 -16.93 -22.10 -12.94
CA SER A 58 -18.02 -22.27 -11.98
C SER A 58 -18.51 -20.97 -11.36
N ASP A 59 -17.83 -19.83 -11.60
CA ASP A 59 -18.03 -18.51 -10.94
C ASP A 59 -17.94 -18.63 -9.41
N ILE A 60 -17.04 -19.47 -8.90
CA ILE A 60 -16.89 -19.75 -7.48
C ILE A 60 -15.50 -19.30 -6.99
N VAL A 61 -15.48 -18.63 -5.86
CA VAL A 61 -14.24 -18.37 -5.12
C VAL A 61 -14.02 -19.47 -4.10
N LYS A 62 -12.79 -19.96 -4.02
CA LYS A 62 -12.35 -20.94 -3.03
C LYS A 62 -11.17 -20.41 -2.25
N VAL A 63 -11.06 -20.85 -1.00
CA VAL A 63 -9.90 -20.60 -0.15
C VAL A 63 -9.58 -21.86 0.64
N ASP A 64 -8.32 -22.22 0.64
CA ASP A 64 -7.76 -23.30 1.46
C ASP A 64 -6.81 -22.71 2.48
N PHE A 65 -7.05 -23.03 3.74
CA PHE A 65 -6.13 -22.71 4.84
C PHE A 65 -5.39 -23.97 5.25
N THR A 66 -4.09 -23.82 5.51
CA THR A 66 -3.30 -24.95 5.99
C THR A 66 -3.42 -25.09 7.51
N ASP A 67 -3.10 -26.27 8.04
CA ASP A 67 -3.11 -26.57 9.48
C ASP A 67 -2.22 -25.61 10.31
N LYS A 68 -1.34 -24.86 9.66
CA LYS A 68 -0.47 -23.88 10.33
C LYS A 68 -1.23 -22.65 10.83
N ILE A 69 -2.28 -22.27 10.17
CA ILE A 69 -3.14 -21.17 10.61
C ILE A 69 -4.06 -21.61 11.76
N GLN A 70 -4.40 -22.87 11.87
CA GLN A 70 -5.31 -23.40 12.89
C GLN A 70 -6.67 -22.68 12.94
N ILE A 71 -7.23 -22.39 11.75
CA ILE A 71 -8.57 -21.86 11.62
C ILE A 71 -9.59 -22.93 12.04
N SER A 72 -10.56 -22.58 12.87
CA SER A 72 -11.66 -23.47 13.20
C SER A 72 -12.59 -23.67 12.00
N ASP A 73 -13.31 -24.80 11.96
CA ASP A 73 -14.28 -25.12 10.89
C ASP A 73 -15.33 -23.99 10.74
N ASN A 74 -15.75 -23.40 11.85
CA ASN A 74 -16.72 -22.31 11.83
C ASN A 74 -16.14 -21.03 11.21
N GLU A 75 -14.91 -20.64 11.57
CA GLU A 75 -14.23 -19.48 10.97
C GLU A 75 -13.98 -19.69 9.48
N ASN A 76 -13.52 -20.89 9.10
CA ASN A 76 -13.31 -21.25 7.68
C ASN A 76 -14.63 -21.15 6.91
N TYR A 77 -15.73 -21.66 7.47
CA TYR A 77 -17.05 -21.56 6.85
C TYR A 77 -17.49 -20.09 6.68
N ILE A 78 -17.32 -19.26 7.71
CA ILE A 78 -17.68 -17.83 7.65
C ILE A 78 -16.85 -17.11 6.58
N ILE A 79 -15.54 -17.31 6.55
CA ILE A 79 -14.66 -16.68 5.54
C ILE A 79 -15.08 -17.15 4.14
N SER A 80 -15.16 -18.45 3.91
CA SER A 80 -15.45 -19.03 2.59
C SER A 80 -16.82 -18.61 2.05
N SER A 81 -17.82 -18.51 2.93
CA SER A 81 -19.19 -18.09 2.54
C SER A 81 -19.31 -16.58 2.30
N SER A 82 -18.43 -15.77 2.89
CA SER A 82 -18.42 -14.30 2.76
C SER A 82 -17.45 -13.79 1.70
N LEU A 83 -16.60 -14.66 1.13
CA LEU A 83 -15.56 -14.32 0.20
C LEU A 83 -16.13 -14.09 -1.20
N LEU A 84 -16.12 -12.84 -1.64
CA LEU A 84 -16.55 -12.43 -2.97
C LEU A 84 -15.39 -12.45 -3.96
N LYS A 85 -15.69 -12.54 -5.26
CA LYS A 85 -14.66 -12.57 -6.30
C LYS A 85 -13.76 -11.33 -6.37
N ASN A 86 -14.25 -10.20 -5.91
CA ASN A 86 -13.53 -8.92 -5.85
C ASN A 86 -13.01 -8.57 -4.44
N ASN A 87 -13.13 -9.48 -3.47
CA ASN A 87 -12.60 -9.28 -2.13
C ASN A 87 -11.38 -10.18 -1.90
N SER A 88 -10.37 -9.64 -1.22
CA SER A 88 -9.26 -10.43 -0.67
C SER A 88 -9.69 -11.18 0.60
N VAL A 89 -8.92 -12.16 1.01
CA VAL A 89 -9.11 -12.86 2.28
C VAL A 89 -9.04 -11.87 3.44
N PHE A 90 -8.05 -10.98 3.44
CA PHE A 90 -7.90 -9.96 4.48
C PHE A 90 -9.07 -8.98 4.54
N SER A 91 -9.56 -8.51 3.39
CA SER A 91 -10.74 -7.62 3.37
C SER A 91 -12.01 -8.33 3.85
N THR A 92 -12.10 -9.64 3.67
CA THR A 92 -13.21 -10.45 4.17
C THR A 92 -13.13 -10.64 5.68
N ILE A 93 -11.93 -10.89 6.22
CA ILE A 93 -11.71 -11.02 7.68
C ILE A 93 -12.12 -9.74 8.41
N ILE A 94 -11.74 -8.57 7.91
CA ILE A 94 -12.15 -7.27 8.49
C ILE A 94 -13.67 -7.17 8.62
N LYS A 95 -14.41 -7.68 7.64
CA LYS A 95 -15.88 -7.56 7.58
C LYS A 95 -16.62 -8.62 8.38
N THR A 96 -15.95 -9.68 8.82
CA THR A 96 -16.58 -10.87 9.43
C THR A 96 -16.38 -11.00 10.94
N ASN A 97 -15.81 -10.03 11.62
CA ASN A 97 -15.51 -10.07 13.08
C ASN A 97 -14.71 -11.32 13.53
N ILE A 98 -13.97 -11.96 12.63
CA ILE A 98 -13.09 -13.06 12.96
C ILE A 98 -11.83 -12.49 13.60
N SER A 99 -11.47 -13.02 14.76
CA SER A 99 -10.27 -12.60 15.49
C SER A 99 -9.28 -13.76 15.56
N HIS A 100 -8.47 -13.90 14.51
CA HIS A 100 -7.41 -14.89 14.45
C HIS A 100 -6.05 -14.21 14.60
N ALA A 101 -5.27 -14.56 15.64
CA ALA A 101 -4.06 -13.84 16.02
C ALA A 101 -3.05 -13.69 14.88
N LEU A 102 -2.75 -14.77 14.13
CA LEU A 102 -1.79 -14.73 13.03
C LEU A 102 -2.31 -13.88 11.87
N LEU A 103 -3.55 -14.09 11.42
CA LEU A 103 -4.14 -13.32 10.32
C LEU A 103 -4.29 -11.85 10.67
N ASN A 104 -4.63 -11.53 11.92
CA ASN A 104 -4.68 -10.15 12.41
C ASN A 104 -3.31 -9.48 12.42
N SER A 105 -2.23 -10.20 12.71
CA SER A 105 -0.87 -9.62 12.62
C SER A 105 -0.52 -9.23 11.18
N HIS A 106 -0.89 -10.05 10.18
CA HIS A 106 -0.72 -9.71 8.77
C HIS A 106 -1.61 -8.54 8.37
N LEU A 107 -2.85 -8.54 8.83
CA LEU A 107 -3.79 -7.46 8.57
C LEU A 107 -3.27 -6.11 9.10
N LEU A 108 -2.80 -6.07 10.34
CA LEU A 108 -2.21 -4.87 10.95
C LEU A 108 -0.98 -4.40 10.18
N PHE A 109 -0.12 -5.32 9.72
CA PHE A 109 1.00 -4.98 8.86
C PHE A 109 0.55 -4.24 7.61
N PHE A 110 -0.51 -4.71 6.92
CA PHE A 110 -1.04 -4.06 5.72
C PHE A 110 -1.78 -2.75 6.01
N MET A 111 -2.41 -2.62 7.17
CA MET A 111 -3.14 -1.40 7.55
C MET A 111 -2.24 -0.28 8.06
N GLU A 112 -1.17 -0.63 8.78
CA GLU A 112 -0.31 0.34 9.48
C GLU A 112 1.09 0.44 8.86
N GLY A 113 1.53 -0.61 8.14
CA GLY A 113 2.87 -0.70 7.54
C GLY A 113 3.01 -0.04 6.17
N PHE A 114 1.90 0.38 5.55
CA PHE A 114 1.90 1.04 4.25
C PHE A 114 1.24 2.40 4.32
N GLU A 115 1.98 3.40 3.93
CA GLU A 115 1.44 4.71 3.64
C GLU A 115 1.35 4.87 2.12
N ILE A 116 0.16 5.15 1.60
CA ILE A 116 -0.02 5.51 0.20
C ILE A 116 0.32 7.00 0.09
N VAL A 117 1.55 7.24 -0.33
CA VAL A 117 2.00 8.61 -0.59
C VAL A 117 1.53 9.00 -1.98
N ASN A 118 0.61 9.95 -2.06
CA ASN A 118 0.25 10.56 -3.33
C ASN A 118 1.35 11.54 -3.73
N LEU A 119 1.97 11.35 -4.90
CA LEU A 119 3.07 12.21 -5.36
C LEU A 119 2.67 13.70 -5.45
N GLU A 120 1.37 13.98 -5.57
CA GLU A 120 0.84 15.35 -5.57
C GLU A 120 0.86 15.98 -4.17
N ASP A 121 0.85 15.16 -3.10
CA ASP A 121 0.82 15.60 -1.70
C ASP A 121 2.23 15.66 -1.08
N VAL A 122 3.25 15.15 -1.78
CA VAL A 122 4.63 15.15 -1.29
C VAL A 122 5.30 16.47 -1.58
N ASP A 123 5.51 17.29 -0.57
CA ASP A 123 6.46 18.41 -0.68
C ASP A 123 7.91 17.88 -0.65
N LEU A 124 8.39 17.47 -1.83
CA LEU A 124 9.76 16.99 -2.01
C LEU A 124 10.81 17.99 -1.51
N ASN A 125 10.45 19.26 -1.32
CA ASN A 125 11.37 20.25 -0.79
C ASN A 125 11.59 20.12 0.71
N GLU A 126 10.61 19.64 1.44
CA GLU A 126 10.72 19.44 2.90
C GLU A 126 11.28 18.05 3.23
N GLU A 127 10.93 17.03 2.48
CA GLU A 127 11.23 15.63 2.81
C GLU A 127 12.60 15.13 2.32
N LEU A 128 13.08 15.62 1.18
CA LEU A 128 14.40 15.21 0.72
C LEU A 128 15.50 15.98 1.46
N PRO A 129 16.49 15.28 2.04
CA PRO A 129 17.60 15.93 2.71
C PRO A 129 18.44 16.76 1.72
N ASP A 130 18.90 17.92 2.18
CA ASP A 130 19.82 18.78 1.45
C ASP A 130 21.29 18.57 1.93
N ASP A 131 22.22 19.27 1.33
CA ASP A 131 23.64 19.18 1.67
C ASP A 131 24.09 20.17 2.79
N LYS A 132 23.14 20.80 3.51
CA LYS A 132 23.45 21.86 4.46
C LYS A 132 24.04 21.37 5.79
N THR A 133 23.66 20.15 6.20
CA THR A 133 24.15 19.55 7.46
C THR A 133 24.82 18.21 7.19
N GLU A 134 25.70 17.78 8.10
CA GLU A 134 26.35 16.48 7.97
C GLU A 134 25.34 15.33 8.06
N ASN A 135 24.34 15.44 8.89
CA ASN A 135 23.26 14.46 8.99
C ASN A 135 22.45 14.38 7.68
N SER A 136 22.15 15.53 7.05
CA SER A 136 21.45 15.55 5.76
C SER A 136 22.26 14.89 4.66
N LYS A 137 23.59 15.11 4.63
CA LYS A 137 24.49 14.42 3.68
C LYS A 137 24.51 12.91 3.89
N GLN A 138 24.57 12.45 5.15
CA GLN A 138 24.55 11.02 5.46
C GLN A 138 23.22 10.39 5.00
N LEU A 139 22.08 11.03 5.29
CA LEU A 139 20.76 10.56 4.87
C LEU A 139 20.64 10.56 3.33
N LYS A 140 21.11 11.58 2.66
CA LYS A 140 21.18 11.64 1.18
C LYS A 140 21.97 10.47 0.60
N ASN A 141 23.13 10.13 1.20
CA ASN A 141 23.94 8.99 0.76
C ASN A 141 23.20 7.66 0.95
N VAL A 142 22.45 7.50 2.04
CA VAL A 142 21.64 6.30 2.29
C VAL A 142 20.53 6.21 1.23
N ILE A 143 19.80 7.29 0.97
CA ILE A 143 18.74 7.34 -0.05
C ILE A 143 19.31 7.03 -1.45
N CYS A 144 20.42 7.64 -1.84
CA CYS A 144 21.05 7.37 -3.13
C CYS A 144 21.54 5.91 -3.25
N SER A 145 22.08 5.35 -2.16
CA SER A 145 22.48 3.95 -2.13
C SER A 145 21.31 3.00 -2.27
N PHE A 146 20.17 3.31 -1.61
CA PHE A 146 18.93 2.56 -1.75
C PHE A 146 18.39 2.64 -3.19
N LEU A 147 18.24 3.84 -3.74
CA LEU A 147 17.76 4.05 -5.12
C LEU A 147 18.61 3.28 -6.13
N LYS A 148 19.93 3.29 -5.94
CA LYS A 148 20.85 2.52 -6.78
C LYS A 148 20.65 1.02 -6.66
N SER A 149 20.32 0.52 -5.44
CA SER A 149 20.10 -0.91 -5.19
C SER A 149 18.81 -1.45 -5.78
N VAL A 150 17.79 -0.58 -5.99
CA VAL A 150 16.51 -0.93 -6.61
C VAL A 150 16.47 -0.68 -8.12
N ASP A 151 17.63 -0.58 -8.75
CA ASP A 151 17.81 -0.48 -10.22
C ASP A 151 17.08 0.71 -10.87
N THR A 152 17.00 1.84 -10.16
CA THR A 152 16.36 3.06 -10.68
C THR A 152 17.27 3.87 -11.58
N ASN A 153 18.56 3.49 -11.71
CA ASN A 153 19.61 4.28 -12.37
C ASN A 153 19.83 5.71 -11.81
N ILE A 154 19.24 6.02 -10.66
CA ILE A 154 19.44 7.30 -9.98
C ILE A 154 20.73 7.22 -9.17
N MET A 155 21.73 7.99 -9.59
CA MET A 155 23.06 8.03 -8.93
C MET A 155 23.14 9.09 -7.84
N SER A 156 22.45 10.21 -8.05
CA SER A 156 22.40 11.35 -7.11
C SER A 156 21.23 12.25 -7.45
N TYR A 157 20.85 13.11 -6.51
CA TYR A 157 19.89 14.18 -6.74
C TYR A 157 20.43 15.49 -6.15
N GLU A 158 19.92 16.60 -6.66
CA GLU A 158 20.26 17.94 -6.17
C GLU A 158 18.98 18.77 -6.02
N LYS A 159 18.86 19.51 -4.91
CA LYS A 159 17.80 20.49 -4.74
C LYS A 159 18.19 21.78 -5.41
N LEU A 160 17.52 22.11 -6.51
CA LEU A 160 17.69 23.39 -7.18
C LEU A 160 16.60 24.36 -6.69
N LYS A 161 17.01 25.51 -6.16
CA LYS A 161 16.09 26.63 -5.97
C LYS A 161 15.91 27.30 -7.32
N ILE A 162 14.74 27.11 -7.92
CA ILE A 162 14.34 27.82 -9.12
C ILE A 162 13.45 28.98 -8.66
N ASP A 163 13.96 30.19 -8.78
CA ASP A 163 13.13 31.39 -8.60
C ASP A 163 12.21 31.51 -9.81
N VAL A 164 10.98 31.02 -9.66
CA VAL A 164 9.96 31.13 -10.71
C VAL A 164 9.28 32.49 -10.52
N GLU A 165 9.54 33.44 -11.43
CA GLU A 165 8.75 34.67 -11.49
C GLU A 165 7.37 34.35 -12.05
N TYR A 166 6.38 34.27 -11.15
CA TYR A 166 4.99 34.12 -11.54
C TYR A 166 4.45 35.47 -12.05
N PRO A 167 3.68 35.50 -13.15
CA PRO A 167 2.98 36.70 -13.57
C PRO A 167 2.13 37.27 -12.41
N ALA A 168 2.17 38.59 -12.25
CA ALA A 168 1.47 39.28 -11.15
C ALA A 168 -0.03 38.94 -11.08
N GLU A 169 -0.65 38.70 -12.22
CA GLU A 169 -2.07 38.26 -12.32
C GLU A 169 -2.31 36.87 -11.70
N LEU A 170 -1.34 35.94 -11.84
CA LEU A 170 -1.44 34.60 -11.27
C LEU A 170 -1.27 34.65 -9.75
N LEU A 171 -0.32 35.44 -9.25
CA LEU A 171 -0.12 35.67 -7.81
C LEU A 171 -1.35 36.31 -7.15
N GLN A 172 -2.02 37.21 -7.87
CA GLN A 172 -3.22 37.86 -7.37
C GLN A 172 -4.42 36.87 -7.32
N LYS A 173 -4.53 35.98 -8.30
CA LYS A 173 -5.52 34.88 -8.28
C LYS A 173 -5.25 33.86 -7.17
N LEU A 174 -4.02 33.45 -6.97
CA LEU A 174 -3.64 32.52 -5.92
C LEU A 174 -3.92 33.09 -4.52
N LYS A 175 -3.59 34.39 -4.30
CA LYS A 175 -3.93 35.08 -3.06
C LYS A 175 -5.45 35.14 -2.83
N SER A 176 -6.22 35.48 -3.84
CA SER A 176 -7.69 35.55 -3.71
C SER A 176 -8.33 34.18 -3.43
N LEU A 177 -7.74 33.07 -3.90
CA LEU A 177 -8.17 31.70 -3.61
C LEU A 177 -7.81 31.30 -2.17
N SER A 178 -6.60 31.61 -1.71
CA SER A 178 -6.17 31.39 -0.34
C SER A 178 -7.02 32.16 0.68
N ASP A 179 -7.26 33.44 0.43
CA ASP A 179 -8.12 34.29 1.27
C ASP A 179 -9.57 33.79 1.33
N LYS A 180 -10.07 33.21 0.23
CA LYS A 180 -11.40 32.64 0.15
C LYS A 180 -11.51 31.32 0.93
N GLN A 181 -10.54 30.45 0.82
CA GLN A 181 -10.47 29.21 1.61
C GLN A 181 -10.33 29.49 3.12
N GLU A 182 -9.53 30.47 3.49
CA GLU A 182 -9.37 30.88 4.89
C GLU A 182 -10.66 31.51 5.44
N ALA A 183 -11.41 32.25 4.62
CA ALA A 183 -12.71 32.80 5.00
C ALA A 183 -13.78 31.72 5.13
N GLU A 184 -13.79 30.71 4.26
CA GLU A 184 -14.70 29.55 4.35
C GLU A 184 -14.42 28.70 5.59
N LEU A 185 -13.15 28.44 5.92
CA LEU A 185 -12.75 27.75 7.14
C LEU A 185 -13.19 28.52 8.40
N ARG A 186 -13.01 29.84 8.44
CA ARG A 186 -13.47 30.67 9.57
C ARG A 186 -14.97 30.70 9.72
N MET A 187 -15.75 30.59 8.65
CA MET A 187 -17.22 30.45 8.71
C MET A 187 -17.63 29.09 9.27
N LEU A 188 -17.00 28.02 8.88
CA LEU A 188 -17.26 26.65 9.39
C LEU A 188 -16.99 26.56 10.91
N PHE A 189 -15.91 27.14 11.39
CA PHE A 189 -15.59 27.16 12.83
C PHE A 189 -16.44 28.11 13.68
N ARG A 190 -17.17 29.07 13.07
CA ARG A 190 -18.09 29.95 13.79
C ARG A 190 -19.51 29.38 13.92
N MET A 191 -19.81 28.28 13.28
CA MET A 191 -21.12 27.62 13.35
C MET A 191 -21.19 26.53 14.43
N GLU A 192 -20.10 26.28 15.19
CA GLU A 192 -20.04 25.31 16.27
C GLU A 192 -19.97 25.96 17.68
N ASP A 193 -20.18 27.28 17.81
CA ASP A 193 -20.41 27.98 19.08
C ASP A 193 -21.96 28.24 19.19
#